data_bc9f6920d131956484541e7ff323fa4a
#
_entry.id   bc9f6920d131956484541e7ff323fa4a
#
_cell.length_a   1.000
_cell.length_b   1.000
_cell.length_c   1.000
_cell.angle_alpha   90.00
_cell.angle_beta   90.00
_cell.angle_gamma   90.00
#
_symmetry.space_group_name_H-M   'P 1'
#
loop_
_entity.id
_entity.type
_entity.pdbx_description
1 polymer ?
#
loop_
_entity_poly.entity_id
_entity_poly.type
_entity_poly.pdbx_seq_one_letter_code
_entity_poly.pdbx_strand_id
1 'polypeptide(L)'
;MSAVRSALRLTPRLSTGLSIALALGALAAPLHAQNGKVRDAITRAREQRQDEGLDDGADDIGRFSLPANVRVERDVSYGADPKQRFDVYIPAKASHAPVLFLVHGGGWRRGDKAARSVVENKVARWTKAGFIVISTNYRLLPAADPIMQAGDVARAIAVAQQRLPAWGGDPDRMVLVGHSAGAHLVALVATDGALLGHEAARPVIGTLILDSAALNVELLMLEPHLPLYDAAFGARRKYWQAASPFRSLAAGDAPFMLVCSTLRRESCNEATKFARRAKALAVSAQVLQEPLSHRQINEQLGTAGAYTDKVDAFLGTLDYSLARALRN
;
A
#
# COMPACT_ATOMS: atom_id res chain seq x y z
N MET A 1 -7.00 104.25 20.04
CA MET A 1 -8.30 104.67 20.57
C MET A 1 -9.01 103.44 21.09
N SER A 2 -9.10 103.44 22.40
CA SER A 2 -10.25 103.24 23.28
C SER A 2 -10.89 101.87 23.21
N ALA A 3 -10.69 101.04 24.20
CA ALA A 3 -11.43 100.85 25.45
C ALA A 3 -12.67 99.93 25.19
N VAL A 4 -13.08 99.01 25.94
CA VAL A 4 -13.34 98.92 27.41
C VAL A 4 -13.68 97.47 27.79
N ARG A 5 -13.22 97.06 28.93
CA ARG A 5 -13.59 95.94 29.84
C ARG A 5 -15.07 95.49 29.84
N SER A 6 -15.30 94.25 30.04
CA SER A 6 -16.05 93.87 31.24
C SER A 6 -15.93 92.30 31.54
N ALA A 7 -15.65 92.09 32.80
CA ALA A 7 -15.63 90.78 33.45
C ALA A 7 -17.05 90.36 33.86
N LEU A 8 -17.35 89.05 33.82
CA LEU A 8 -18.31 88.47 34.74
C LEU A 8 -17.88 87.03 35.14
N ARG A 9 -17.80 86.89 36.45
CA ARG A 9 -17.59 85.63 37.18
C ARG A 9 -18.84 84.74 37.07
N LEU A 10 -18.70 83.42 37.17
CA LEU A 10 -19.52 82.58 38.03
C LEU A 10 -19.10 81.09 37.91
N THR A 11 -18.57 80.59 38.99
CA THR A 11 -18.77 79.36 39.80
C THR A 11 -18.83 77.98 39.12
N PRO A 12 -18.26 76.98 39.80
CA PRO A 12 -18.03 75.60 39.23
C PRO A 12 -19.23 74.69 39.49
N ARG A 13 -19.48 73.80 38.56
CA ARG A 13 -20.28 72.64 38.86
C ARG A 13 -19.46 71.36 38.55
N LEU A 14 -19.26 70.59 39.61
CA LEU A 14 -18.87 69.21 39.58
C LEU A 14 -19.90 68.40 38.77
N SER A 15 -19.45 67.57 37.87
CA SER A 15 -20.14 66.34 37.54
C SER A 15 -19.14 65.32 36.91
N THR A 16 -18.83 64.31 37.67
CA THR A 16 -18.65 62.90 37.35
C THR A 16 -17.96 62.59 36.03
N GLY A 17 -16.62 62.51 36.09
CA GLY A 17 -15.83 61.79 35.12
C GLY A 17 -16.06 60.29 35.30
N LEU A 18 -16.79 59.64 34.36
CA LEU A 18 -16.92 58.19 34.29
C LEU A 18 -15.74 57.68 33.45
N SER A 19 -14.89 56.97 34.13
CA SER A 19 -13.69 56.31 33.56
C SER A 19 -14.07 55.32 32.47
N ILE A 20 -13.77 55.64 31.19
CA ILE A 20 -13.73 54.67 30.09
C ILE A 20 -12.25 54.33 29.85
N ALA A 21 -11.72 53.49 30.71
CA ALA A 21 -10.35 52.95 30.55
C ALA A 21 -10.32 51.51 31.11
N LEU A 22 -11.20 50.61 30.59
CA LEU A 22 -11.12 49.17 30.87
C LEU A 22 -12.00 48.39 29.87
N ALA A 23 -11.57 48.37 28.60
CA ALA A 23 -12.17 47.43 27.63
C ALA A 23 -11.25 47.14 26.41
N LEU A 24 -9.95 47.38 26.49
CA LEU A 24 -9.02 47.06 25.38
C LEU A 24 -8.03 45.91 25.70
N GLY A 25 -8.16 45.27 26.86
CA GLY A 25 -7.26 44.17 27.28
C GLY A 25 -7.79 42.77 27.10
N ALA A 26 -9.09 42.59 26.70
CA ALA A 26 -9.74 41.28 26.71
C ALA A 26 -10.01 40.66 25.33
N LEU A 27 -9.55 41.25 24.22
CA LEU A 27 -9.84 40.79 22.86
C LEU A 27 -8.61 40.20 22.11
N ALA A 28 -7.43 40.19 22.73
CA ALA A 28 -6.23 39.64 22.09
C ALA A 28 -5.98 38.13 22.36
N ALA A 29 -6.61 37.57 23.36
CA ALA A 29 -6.45 36.14 23.73
C ALA A 29 -7.15 35.13 22.82
N PRO A 30 -8.27 35.40 22.11
CA PRO A 30 -8.94 34.40 21.29
C PRO A 30 -8.34 34.18 19.91
N LEU A 31 -7.60 35.12 19.32
CA LEU A 31 -7.08 34.96 17.94
C LEU A 31 -5.94 33.92 17.83
N HIS A 32 -5.06 33.83 18.82
CA HIS A 32 -3.98 32.81 18.80
C HIS A 32 -4.52 31.40 19.07
N ALA A 33 -5.51 31.25 19.93
CA ALA A 33 -6.16 29.97 20.21
C ALA A 33 -7.06 29.51 19.05
N GLN A 34 -7.67 30.44 18.31
CA GLN A 34 -8.44 30.11 17.10
C GLN A 34 -7.53 29.70 15.94
N ASN A 35 -6.38 30.35 15.74
CA ASN A 35 -5.39 29.98 14.73
C ASN A 35 -4.79 28.57 14.98
N GLY A 36 -4.57 28.18 16.23
CA GLY A 36 -4.16 26.82 16.59
C GLY A 36 -5.21 25.78 16.19
N LYS A 37 -6.46 25.99 16.61
CA LYS A 37 -7.58 25.08 16.30
C LYS A 37 -7.87 24.97 14.79
N VAL A 38 -7.72 26.04 14.04
CA VAL A 38 -7.88 26.04 12.57
C VAL A 38 -6.73 25.29 11.90
N ARG A 39 -5.49 25.49 12.35
CA ARG A 39 -4.32 24.71 11.84
C ARG A 39 -4.50 23.23 12.14
N ASP A 40 -4.89 22.87 13.36
CA ASP A 40 -5.14 21.48 13.76
C ASP A 40 -6.32 20.84 12.98
N ALA A 41 -7.36 21.63 12.67
CA ALA A 41 -8.47 21.16 11.85
C ALA A 41 -8.05 20.97 10.39
N ILE A 42 -7.23 21.88 9.83
CA ILE A 42 -6.67 21.75 8.47
C ILE A 42 -5.71 20.55 8.39
N THR A 43 -4.88 20.36 9.41
CA THR A 43 -3.95 19.23 9.49
C THR A 43 -4.73 17.93 9.56
N ARG A 44 -5.71 17.81 10.47
CA ARG A 44 -6.60 16.63 10.56
C ARG A 44 -7.40 16.38 9.28
N ALA A 45 -7.92 17.42 8.63
CA ALA A 45 -8.63 17.27 7.36
C ALA A 45 -7.68 16.84 6.21
N ARG A 46 -6.41 17.25 6.24
CA ARG A 46 -5.38 16.77 5.31
C ARG A 46 -5.00 15.32 5.60
N GLU A 47 -4.78 14.97 6.85
CA GLU A 47 -4.51 13.60 7.30
C GLU A 47 -5.68 12.66 6.94
N GLN A 48 -6.92 13.08 7.18
CA GLN A 48 -8.12 12.32 6.82
C GLN A 48 -8.27 12.15 5.31
N ARG A 49 -8.04 13.19 4.48
CA ARG A 49 -8.03 13.05 3.02
C ARG A 49 -6.88 12.20 2.51
N GLN A 50 -5.74 12.19 3.20
CA GLN A 50 -4.61 11.33 2.88
C GLN A 50 -4.90 9.88 3.30
N ASP A 51 -5.57 9.65 4.44
CA ASP A 51 -6.06 8.33 4.86
C ASP A 51 -7.15 7.81 3.92
N GLU A 52 -8.09 8.64 3.49
CA GLU A 52 -9.09 8.31 2.46
C GLU A 52 -8.43 8.00 1.10
N GLY A 53 -7.36 8.73 0.74
CA GLY A 53 -6.54 8.46 -0.44
C GLY A 53 -5.70 7.19 -0.34
N LEU A 54 -5.51 6.65 0.87
CA LEU A 54 -4.81 5.39 1.17
C LEU A 54 -5.77 4.28 1.59
N ASP A 55 -7.08 4.51 1.58
CA ASP A 55 -8.04 3.42 1.73
C ASP A 55 -7.83 2.43 0.58
N ASP A 56 -7.37 1.25 0.94
CA ASP A 56 -7.05 0.16 0.01
C ASP A 56 -8.10 -0.96 0.07
N GLY A 57 -9.15 -0.78 0.87
CA GLY A 57 -10.20 -1.77 1.09
C GLY A 57 -9.69 -3.06 1.73
N ALA A 58 -8.49 -3.05 2.33
CA ALA A 58 -7.84 -4.24 2.87
C ALA A 58 -8.60 -4.89 4.05
N ASP A 59 -9.52 -4.16 4.68
CA ASP A 59 -10.38 -4.62 5.77
C ASP A 59 -11.81 -4.97 5.33
N ASP A 60 -12.14 -4.84 4.04
CA ASP A 60 -13.48 -5.18 3.51
C ASP A 60 -13.66 -6.70 3.41
N ILE A 61 -13.82 -7.36 4.55
CA ILE A 61 -14.06 -8.81 4.66
C ILE A 61 -15.54 -9.09 4.40
N GLY A 62 -15.97 -8.92 3.15
CA GLY A 62 -17.32 -9.25 2.71
C GLY A 62 -17.41 -10.64 2.12
N ARG A 63 -18.64 -11.23 2.11
CA ARG A 63 -18.89 -12.42 1.30
C ARG A 63 -18.92 -12.04 -0.16
N PHE A 64 -18.17 -12.75 -1.00
CA PHE A 64 -18.29 -12.69 -2.45
C PHE A 64 -18.65 -14.05 -3.01
N SER A 65 -19.29 -14.08 -4.17
CA SER A 65 -19.68 -15.32 -4.83
C SER A 65 -18.44 -15.95 -5.47
N LEU A 66 -18.07 -17.12 -4.99
CA LEU A 66 -17.04 -17.93 -5.63
C LEU A 66 -17.56 -18.49 -6.95
N PRO A 67 -16.73 -18.58 -8.01
CA PRO A 67 -17.08 -19.34 -9.19
C PRO A 67 -17.45 -20.78 -8.83
N ALA A 68 -18.50 -21.33 -9.42
CA ALA A 68 -19.10 -22.63 -9.03
C ALA A 68 -18.12 -23.82 -9.10
N ASN A 69 -17.06 -23.69 -9.89
CA ASN A 69 -16.04 -24.72 -10.11
C ASN A 69 -14.72 -24.44 -9.38
N VAL A 70 -14.75 -23.63 -8.34
CA VAL A 70 -13.56 -23.28 -7.51
C VAL A 70 -13.74 -23.88 -6.11
N ARG A 71 -12.81 -24.75 -5.72
CA ARG A 71 -12.67 -25.24 -4.35
C ARG A 71 -11.79 -24.28 -3.55
N VAL A 72 -12.12 -24.05 -2.29
CA VAL A 72 -11.32 -23.22 -1.39
C VAL A 72 -10.84 -24.01 -0.20
N GLU A 73 -9.54 -23.99 0.05
CA GLU A 73 -8.96 -24.36 1.34
C GLU A 73 -8.63 -23.09 2.12
N ARG A 74 -9.29 -22.93 3.27
CA ARG A 74 -9.11 -21.73 4.11
C ARG A 74 -8.16 -21.98 5.25
N ASP A 75 -7.51 -20.91 5.67
CA ASP A 75 -6.70 -20.87 6.90
C ASP A 75 -5.59 -21.91 6.94
N VAL A 76 -5.00 -22.20 5.79
CA VAL A 76 -3.83 -23.09 5.69
C VAL A 76 -2.68 -22.48 6.47
N SER A 77 -2.24 -23.15 7.52
CA SER A 77 -1.16 -22.67 8.39
C SER A 77 0.21 -22.73 7.72
N TYR A 78 0.99 -21.67 7.85
CA TYR A 78 2.41 -21.64 7.50
C TYR A 78 3.33 -21.27 8.67
N GLY A 79 2.74 -21.01 9.86
CA GLY A 79 3.47 -20.70 11.09
C GLY A 79 2.58 -20.81 12.32
N ALA A 80 3.15 -20.52 13.49
CA ALA A 80 2.46 -20.66 14.77
C ALA A 80 1.47 -19.53 15.07
N ASP A 81 1.71 -18.31 14.53
CA ASP A 81 0.87 -17.15 14.78
C ASP A 81 -0.50 -17.30 14.06
N PRO A 82 -1.62 -16.88 14.68
CA PRO A 82 -2.93 -16.90 14.03
C PRO A 82 -3.00 -16.12 12.71
N LYS A 83 -2.17 -15.10 12.52
CA LYS A 83 -2.04 -14.37 11.26
C LYS A 83 -1.18 -15.08 10.22
N GLN A 84 -0.44 -16.12 10.57
CA GLN A 84 0.37 -16.89 9.64
C GLN A 84 -0.49 -17.97 8.97
N ARG A 85 -1.46 -17.51 8.15
CA ARG A 85 -2.44 -18.33 7.41
C ARG A 85 -2.63 -17.79 6.01
N PHE A 86 -2.88 -18.67 5.05
CA PHE A 86 -3.33 -18.29 3.70
C PHE A 86 -4.55 -19.09 3.27
N ASP A 87 -5.30 -18.55 2.31
CA ASP A 87 -6.40 -19.23 1.62
C ASP A 87 -5.97 -19.62 0.22
N VAL A 88 -6.44 -20.78 -0.25
CA VAL A 88 -6.11 -21.33 -1.57
C VAL A 88 -7.39 -21.51 -2.37
N TYR A 89 -7.47 -20.88 -3.53
CA TYR A 89 -8.59 -20.99 -4.48
C TYR A 89 -8.16 -21.85 -5.65
N ILE A 90 -8.75 -23.02 -5.79
CA ILE A 90 -8.30 -24.10 -6.68
C ILE A 90 -9.36 -24.35 -7.74
N PRO A 91 -9.07 -24.13 -9.03
CA PRO A 91 -10.01 -24.51 -10.09
C PRO A 91 -10.16 -26.02 -10.20
N ALA A 92 -11.37 -26.50 -10.56
CA ALA A 92 -11.72 -27.94 -10.54
C ALA A 92 -10.79 -28.82 -11.39
N LYS A 93 -10.14 -28.27 -12.42
CA LYS A 93 -9.26 -29.01 -13.35
C LYS A 93 -7.80 -28.57 -13.22
N ALA A 94 -7.37 -28.17 -12.03
CA ALA A 94 -5.98 -27.80 -11.80
C ALA A 94 -5.04 -28.99 -12.08
N SER A 95 -4.12 -28.79 -13.01
CA SER A 95 -3.05 -29.73 -13.35
C SER A 95 -1.85 -28.94 -13.85
N HIS A 96 -0.73 -28.99 -13.13
CA HIS A 96 0.44 -28.14 -13.37
C HIS A 96 0.04 -26.64 -13.51
N ALA A 97 -0.96 -26.22 -12.72
CA ALA A 97 -1.55 -24.90 -12.81
C ALA A 97 -0.54 -23.82 -12.37
N PRO A 98 -0.44 -22.71 -13.11
CA PRO A 98 0.32 -21.56 -12.64
C PRO A 98 -0.36 -20.94 -11.41
N VAL A 99 0.40 -20.15 -10.63
CA VAL A 99 -0.04 -19.64 -9.33
C VAL A 99 0.09 -18.13 -9.27
N LEU A 100 -0.98 -17.45 -8.82
CA LEU A 100 -0.90 -16.08 -8.34
C LEU A 100 -0.90 -16.08 -6.82
N PHE A 101 0.14 -15.51 -6.23
CA PHE A 101 0.29 -15.40 -4.78
C PHE A 101 0.04 -13.95 -4.35
N LEU A 102 -1.10 -13.70 -3.68
CA LEU A 102 -1.60 -12.37 -3.35
C LEU A 102 -1.19 -11.98 -1.92
N VAL A 103 -0.70 -10.73 -1.78
CA VAL A 103 -0.33 -10.12 -0.49
C VAL A 103 -1.09 -8.80 -0.34
N HIS A 104 -1.94 -8.72 0.69
CA HIS A 104 -2.81 -7.58 0.94
C HIS A 104 -2.04 -6.31 1.38
N GLY A 105 -2.65 -5.15 1.21
CA GLY A 105 -2.20 -3.87 1.73
C GLY A 105 -2.55 -3.64 3.20
N GLY A 106 -2.86 -2.37 3.56
CA GLY A 106 -3.29 -1.99 4.90
C GLY A 106 -2.20 -1.32 5.74
N GLY A 107 -1.21 -0.68 5.11
CA GLY A 107 -0.19 0.13 5.80
C GLY A 107 0.62 -0.66 6.83
N TRP A 108 0.88 -1.94 6.58
CA TRP A 108 1.58 -2.89 7.47
C TRP A 108 0.90 -3.14 8.83
N ARG A 109 -0.27 -2.55 9.10
CA ARG A 109 -0.96 -2.53 10.41
C ARG A 109 -2.32 -3.22 10.40
N ARG A 110 -2.93 -3.36 9.24
CA ARG A 110 -4.29 -3.88 9.05
C ARG A 110 -4.37 -4.69 7.75
N GLY A 111 -5.54 -5.23 7.47
CA GLY A 111 -5.82 -5.98 6.26
C GLY A 111 -6.03 -7.46 6.52
N ASP A 112 -6.62 -8.10 5.54
CA ASP A 112 -6.88 -9.53 5.58
C ASP A 112 -6.83 -10.17 4.20
N LYS A 113 -6.37 -11.43 4.16
CA LYS A 113 -6.30 -12.27 2.96
C LYS A 113 -7.66 -12.50 2.29
N ALA A 114 -8.75 -12.36 3.05
CA ALA A 114 -10.12 -12.54 2.57
C ALA A 114 -10.81 -11.23 2.19
N ALA A 115 -10.10 -10.08 2.25
CA ALA A 115 -10.67 -8.81 1.83
C ALA A 115 -11.10 -8.86 0.36
N ARG A 116 -12.33 -8.37 0.06
CA ARG A 116 -12.92 -8.43 -1.29
C ARG A 116 -12.03 -7.73 -2.32
N SER A 117 -11.50 -6.56 -2.00
CA SER A 117 -10.58 -5.82 -2.84
C SER A 117 -9.33 -6.62 -3.25
N VAL A 118 -8.91 -7.57 -2.40
CA VAL A 118 -7.75 -8.43 -2.66
C VAL A 118 -8.12 -9.62 -3.53
N VAL A 119 -9.24 -10.31 -3.26
CA VAL A 119 -9.48 -11.63 -3.83
C VAL A 119 -10.59 -11.69 -4.89
N GLU A 120 -11.68 -10.92 -4.78
CA GLU A 120 -12.92 -11.16 -5.54
C GLU A 120 -12.69 -11.23 -7.05
N ASN A 121 -12.23 -10.16 -7.66
CA ASN A 121 -12.03 -10.08 -9.11
C ASN A 121 -10.85 -10.94 -9.58
N LYS A 122 -9.80 -11.03 -8.77
CA LYS A 122 -8.61 -11.83 -9.09
C LYS A 122 -8.92 -13.32 -9.10
N VAL A 123 -9.66 -13.80 -8.09
CA VAL A 123 -10.13 -15.18 -8.04
C VAL A 123 -11.05 -15.45 -9.23
N ALA A 124 -12.04 -14.58 -9.49
CA ALA A 124 -12.98 -14.77 -10.60
C ALA A 124 -12.27 -14.86 -11.97
N ARG A 125 -11.28 -13.99 -12.22
CA ARG A 125 -10.55 -13.92 -13.49
C ARG A 125 -9.61 -15.10 -13.68
N TRP A 126 -8.68 -15.30 -12.74
CA TRP A 126 -7.57 -16.20 -12.98
C TRP A 126 -7.86 -17.66 -12.65
N THR A 127 -8.81 -17.98 -11.75
CA THR A 127 -9.25 -19.37 -11.61
C THR A 127 -10.02 -19.85 -12.84
N LYS A 128 -10.75 -18.95 -13.53
CA LYS A 128 -11.38 -19.27 -14.82
C LYS A 128 -10.32 -19.58 -15.89
N ALA A 129 -9.19 -18.89 -15.87
CA ALA A 129 -8.04 -19.15 -16.74
C ALA A 129 -7.20 -20.37 -16.28
N GLY A 130 -7.58 -21.07 -15.22
CA GLY A 130 -6.90 -22.28 -14.74
C GLY A 130 -5.77 -22.03 -13.74
N PHE A 131 -5.57 -20.80 -13.27
CA PHE A 131 -4.59 -20.51 -12.21
C PHE A 131 -5.11 -20.93 -10.83
N ILE A 132 -4.22 -21.39 -9.98
CA ILE A 132 -4.46 -21.40 -8.53
C ILE A 132 -4.18 -19.97 -8.03
N VAL A 133 -5.09 -19.46 -7.18
CA VAL A 133 -4.90 -18.18 -6.50
C VAL A 133 -4.71 -18.44 -5.01
N ILE A 134 -3.64 -17.91 -4.43
CA ILE A 134 -3.34 -17.99 -3.00
C ILE A 134 -3.35 -16.58 -2.45
N SER A 135 -4.03 -16.35 -1.33
CA SER A 135 -4.04 -15.06 -0.63
C SER A 135 -3.59 -15.25 0.80
N THR A 136 -2.55 -14.52 1.21
CA THR A 136 -1.91 -14.69 2.51
C THR A 136 -2.15 -13.53 3.46
N ASN A 137 -2.34 -13.85 4.73
CA ASN A 137 -2.11 -12.95 5.85
C ASN A 137 -0.64 -13.00 6.25
N TYR A 138 -0.20 -12.04 7.01
CA TYR A 138 1.10 -11.94 7.67
C TYR A 138 0.93 -11.20 9.00
N ARG A 139 1.86 -11.35 9.94
CA ARG A 139 1.81 -10.61 11.21
C ARG A 139 1.91 -9.12 10.95
N LEU A 140 1.15 -8.33 11.70
CA LEU A 140 1.00 -6.90 11.50
C LEU A 140 1.75 -6.10 12.58
N LEU A 141 1.97 -4.82 12.34
CA LEU A 141 2.44 -3.90 13.38
C LEU A 141 1.47 -3.88 14.57
N PRO A 142 1.95 -3.73 15.80
CA PRO A 142 3.37 -3.60 16.18
C PRO A 142 4.08 -4.95 16.40
N ALA A 143 3.40 -6.10 16.22
CA ALA A 143 3.96 -7.43 16.52
C ALA A 143 5.09 -7.85 15.55
N ALA A 144 5.04 -7.37 14.30
CA ALA A 144 6.07 -7.61 13.29
C ALA A 144 6.30 -6.34 12.46
N ASP A 145 7.55 -5.95 12.31
CA ASP A 145 7.95 -4.85 11.42
C ASP A 145 7.96 -5.30 9.94
N PRO A 146 8.04 -4.39 8.96
CA PRO A 146 7.99 -4.73 7.54
C PRO A 146 9.01 -5.77 7.06
N ILE A 147 10.21 -5.85 7.65
CA ILE A 147 11.20 -6.90 7.30
C ILE A 147 10.73 -8.26 7.84
N MET A 148 10.24 -8.31 9.07
CA MET A 148 9.64 -9.52 9.62
C MET A 148 8.40 -9.97 8.85
N GLN A 149 7.58 -9.02 8.39
CA GLN A 149 6.41 -9.29 7.53
C GLN A 149 6.83 -9.87 6.18
N ALA A 150 7.89 -9.35 5.57
CA ALA A 150 8.47 -9.92 4.34
C ALA A 150 8.99 -11.35 4.57
N GLY A 151 9.58 -11.62 5.74
CA GLY A 151 9.95 -12.98 6.17
C GLY A 151 8.74 -13.91 6.31
N ASP A 152 7.61 -13.41 6.86
CA ASP A 152 6.35 -14.17 6.91
C ASP A 152 5.84 -14.50 5.50
N VAL A 153 5.89 -13.54 4.58
CA VAL A 153 5.50 -13.74 3.17
C VAL A 153 6.40 -14.78 2.50
N ALA A 154 7.72 -14.72 2.69
CA ALA A 154 8.66 -15.71 2.15
C ALA A 154 8.37 -17.12 2.69
N ARG A 155 8.10 -17.26 3.99
CA ARG A 155 7.69 -18.54 4.60
C ARG A 155 6.37 -19.04 4.04
N ALA A 156 5.38 -18.16 3.85
CA ALA A 156 4.10 -18.53 3.26
C ALA A 156 4.28 -19.05 1.83
N ILE A 157 5.16 -18.43 1.04
CA ILE A 157 5.53 -18.89 -0.30
C ILE A 157 6.14 -20.29 -0.25
N ALA A 158 7.13 -20.53 0.62
CA ALA A 158 7.79 -21.84 0.75
C ALA A 158 6.78 -22.95 1.10
N VAL A 159 5.92 -22.72 2.10
CA VAL A 159 4.89 -23.69 2.51
C VAL A 159 3.86 -23.90 1.38
N ALA A 160 3.46 -22.85 0.69
CA ALA A 160 2.56 -22.97 -0.47
C ALA A 160 3.20 -23.83 -1.56
N GLN A 161 4.45 -23.55 -1.95
CA GLN A 161 5.18 -24.29 -2.97
C GLN A 161 5.31 -25.78 -2.64
N GLN A 162 5.54 -26.14 -1.36
CA GLN A 162 5.59 -27.53 -0.90
C GLN A 162 4.23 -28.25 -1.07
N ARG A 163 3.12 -27.52 -0.92
CA ARG A 163 1.76 -28.08 -0.97
C ARG A 163 1.13 -28.03 -2.38
N LEU A 164 1.64 -27.17 -3.27
CA LEU A 164 1.09 -26.98 -4.61
C LEU A 164 0.86 -28.28 -5.40
N PRO A 165 1.76 -29.29 -5.40
CA PRO A 165 1.50 -30.55 -6.12
C PRO A 165 0.21 -31.24 -5.69
N ALA A 166 -0.15 -31.20 -4.40
CA ALA A 166 -1.40 -31.78 -3.89
C ALA A 166 -2.66 -31.00 -4.33
N TRP A 167 -2.51 -29.75 -4.71
CA TRP A 167 -3.58 -28.92 -5.26
C TRP A 167 -3.61 -28.90 -6.79
N GLY A 168 -2.70 -29.61 -7.45
CA GLY A 168 -2.55 -29.60 -8.90
C GLY A 168 -1.83 -28.37 -9.43
N GLY A 169 -1.10 -27.65 -8.59
CA GLY A 169 -0.30 -26.48 -8.96
C GLY A 169 1.15 -26.80 -9.28
N ASP A 170 1.80 -25.91 -9.99
CA ASP A 170 3.22 -25.98 -10.31
C ASP A 170 4.01 -25.02 -9.40
N PRO A 171 4.88 -25.55 -8.51
CA PRO A 171 5.66 -24.71 -7.59
C PRO A 171 6.70 -23.83 -8.29
N ASP A 172 7.07 -24.14 -9.52
CA ASP A 172 8.04 -23.35 -10.30
C ASP A 172 7.37 -22.24 -11.14
N ARG A 173 6.03 -22.12 -11.09
CA ARG A 173 5.26 -21.15 -11.86
C ARG A 173 4.44 -20.21 -10.98
N MET A 174 5.10 -19.62 -9.99
CA MET A 174 4.48 -18.68 -9.05
C MET A 174 4.82 -17.25 -9.40
N VAL A 175 3.79 -16.40 -9.48
CA VAL A 175 3.90 -14.94 -9.64
C VAL A 175 3.39 -14.28 -8.36
N LEU A 176 4.17 -13.33 -7.83
CA LEU A 176 3.77 -12.55 -6.67
C LEU A 176 2.92 -11.35 -7.10
N VAL A 177 1.88 -11.06 -6.34
CA VAL A 177 1.02 -9.89 -6.54
C VAL A 177 0.81 -9.21 -5.19
N GLY A 178 1.21 -7.96 -5.06
CA GLY A 178 1.00 -7.20 -3.82
C GLY A 178 0.44 -5.83 -4.09
N HIS A 179 -0.38 -5.31 -3.17
CA HIS A 179 -0.95 -3.97 -3.24
C HIS A 179 -0.47 -3.13 -2.06
N SER A 180 -0.14 -1.84 -2.30
CA SER A 180 0.20 -0.89 -1.22
C SER A 180 1.37 -1.39 -0.35
N ALA A 181 1.16 -1.60 0.96
CA ALA A 181 2.11 -2.24 1.86
C ALA A 181 2.48 -3.65 1.39
N GLY A 182 1.51 -4.45 0.90
CA GLY A 182 1.78 -5.76 0.32
C GLY A 182 2.64 -5.70 -0.94
N ALA A 183 2.53 -4.64 -1.74
CA ALA A 183 3.39 -4.42 -2.89
C ALA A 183 4.85 -4.16 -2.49
N HIS A 184 5.08 -3.43 -1.39
CA HIS A 184 6.39 -3.29 -0.78
C HIS A 184 6.94 -4.66 -0.33
N LEU A 185 6.11 -5.48 0.35
CA LEU A 185 6.53 -6.79 0.86
C LEU A 185 6.91 -7.75 -0.26
N VAL A 186 6.08 -7.88 -1.33
CA VAL A 186 6.43 -8.74 -2.47
C VAL A 186 7.64 -8.24 -3.24
N ALA A 187 7.82 -6.91 -3.34
CA ALA A 187 9.01 -6.33 -3.95
C ALA A 187 10.27 -6.66 -3.14
N LEU A 188 10.21 -6.57 -1.80
CA LEU A 188 11.34 -6.90 -0.93
C LEU A 188 11.68 -8.39 -1.00
N VAL A 189 10.69 -9.28 -0.97
CA VAL A 189 10.88 -10.73 -1.13
C VAL A 189 11.50 -11.08 -2.50
N ALA A 190 11.06 -10.39 -3.56
CA ALA A 190 11.53 -10.68 -4.91
C ALA A 190 12.95 -10.16 -5.20
N THR A 191 13.40 -9.12 -4.46
CA THR A 191 14.72 -8.50 -4.66
C THR A 191 15.77 -8.91 -3.60
N ASP A 192 15.32 -9.40 -2.45
CA ASP A 192 16.20 -9.94 -1.42
C ASP A 192 16.18 -11.48 -1.44
N GLY A 193 17.01 -12.06 -2.26
CA GLY A 193 17.10 -13.53 -2.41
C GLY A 193 17.41 -14.27 -1.11
N ALA A 194 17.93 -13.60 -0.07
CA ALA A 194 18.16 -14.22 1.23
C ALA A 194 16.83 -14.55 1.93
N LEU A 195 15.76 -13.76 1.74
CA LEU A 195 14.45 -14.03 2.33
C LEU A 195 13.86 -15.35 1.84
N LEU A 196 13.88 -15.61 0.54
CA LEU A 196 13.44 -16.88 -0.03
C LEU A 196 14.41 -18.02 0.32
N GLY A 197 15.71 -17.76 0.28
CA GLY A 197 16.74 -18.75 0.59
C GLY A 197 16.67 -19.27 2.03
N HIS A 198 16.39 -18.41 3.00
CA HIS A 198 16.21 -18.79 4.41
C HIS A 198 15.04 -19.75 4.63
N GLU A 199 14.00 -19.64 3.85
CA GLU A 199 12.82 -20.51 3.93
C GLU A 199 12.89 -21.69 2.94
N ALA A 200 14.00 -21.86 2.21
CA ALA A 200 14.19 -22.86 1.16
C ALA A 200 13.09 -22.80 0.08
N ALA A 201 12.56 -21.60 -0.18
CA ALA A 201 11.59 -21.37 -1.24
C ALA A 201 12.27 -21.37 -2.62
N ARG A 202 11.52 -21.83 -3.62
CA ARG A 202 11.95 -21.75 -5.03
C ARG A 202 11.83 -20.31 -5.53
N PRO A 203 12.63 -19.89 -6.51
CA PRO A 203 12.46 -18.59 -7.15
C PRO A 203 11.05 -18.40 -7.71
N VAL A 204 10.56 -17.17 -7.69
CA VAL A 204 9.32 -16.78 -8.36
C VAL A 204 9.62 -16.35 -9.78
N ILE A 205 8.67 -16.49 -10.71
CA ILE A 205 8.91 -16.16 -12.13
C ILE A 205 8.56 -14.74 -12.51
N GLY A 206 7.95 -13.96 -11.60
CA GLY A 206 7.63 -12.55 -11.82
C GLY A 206 6.93 -11.93 -10.64
N THR A 207 6.88 -10.60 -10.60
CA THR A 207 6.26 -9.84 -9.51
C THR A 207 5.44 -8.68 -10.04
N LEU A 208 4.19 -8.58 -9.58
CA LEU A 208 3.25 -7.51 -9.87
C LEU A 208 3.13 -6.60 -8.64
N ILE A 209 3.61 -5.38 -8.77
CA ILE A 209 3.67 -4.35 -7.72
C ILE A 209 2.55 -3.36 -7.99
N LEU A 210 1.52 -3.33 -7.13
CA LEU A 210 0.33 -2.50 -7.29
C LEU A 210 0.39 -1.29 -6.34
N ASP A 211 0.69 -0.13 -6.91
CA ASP A 211 0.56 1.20 -6.32
C ASP A 211 1.27 1.41 -4.97
N SER A 212 2.57 1.11 -4.90
CA SER A 212 3.40 1.37 -3.72
C SER A 212 4.31 2.60 -3.92
N ALA A 213 4.41 3.44 -2.88
CA ALA A 213 5.39 4.51 -2.80
C ALA A 213 6.66 4.10 -1.99
N ALA A 214 6.68 2.91 -1.39
CA ALA A 214 7.74 2.47 -0.47
C ALA A 214 8.78 1.54 -1.14
N LEU A 215 9.12 1.77 -2.41
CA LEU A 215 10.14 0.95 -3.10
C LEU A 215 11.56 1.39 -2.75
N ASN A 216 11.77 2.68 -2.46
CA ASN A 216 13.01 3.20 -1.90
C ASN A 216 12.72 3.83 -0.51
N VAL A 217 12.67 2.98 0.50
CA VAL A 217 12.33 3.40 1.88
C VAL A 217 13.32 4.43 2.42
N GLU A 218 14.61 4.30 2.10
CA GLU A 218 15.62 5.28 2.56
C GLU A 218 15.32 6.68 2.01
N LEU A 219 15.01 6.81 0.73
CA LEU A 219 14.67 8.10 0.14
C LEU A 219 13.32 8.61 0.68
N LEU A 220 12.32 7.74 0.77
CA LEU A 220 11.01 8.06 1.32
C LEU A 220 11.10 8.68 2.72
N MET A 221 11.93 8.09 3.60
CA MET A 221 12.08 8.56 4.99
C MET A 221 12.96 9.80 5.13
N LEU A 222 13.71 10.18 4.11
CA LEU A 222 14.50 11.42 4.08
C LEU A 222 13.71 12.63 3.52
N GLU A 223 12.59 12.37 2.85
CA GLU A 223 11.69 13.40 2.30
C GLU A 223 10.46 13.59 3.21
N PRO A 224 9.68 14.67 3.06
CA PRO A 224 8.39 14.80 3.74
C PRO A 224 7.47 13.61 3.39
N HIS A 225 7.00 12.91 4.41
CA HIS A 225 6.22 11.67 4.25
C HIS A 225 5.06 11.59 5.24
N LEU A 226 4.19 10.58 5.05
CA LEU A 226 3.04 10.36 5.91
C LEU A 226 3.45 9.71 7.23
N PRO A 227 2.79 10.01 8.36
CA PRO A 227 3.10 9.43 9.68
C PRO A 227 3.04 7.89 9.71
N LEU A 228 2.29 7.27 8.81
CA LEU A 228 2.25 5.80 8.71
C LEU A 228 3.62 5.19 8.41
N TYR A 229 4.49 5.91 7.70
CA TYR A 229 5.84 5.43 7.38
C TYR A 229 6.77 5.50 8.60
N ASP A 230 6.61 6.51 9.47
CA ASP A 230 7.31 6.56 10.76
C ASP A 230 6.97 5.33 11.62
N ALA A 231 5.69 4.98 11.68
CA ALA A 231 5.22 3.80 12.40
C ALA A 231 5.75 2.49 11.82
N ALA A 232 5.93 2.42 10.49
CA ALA A 232 6.41 1.22 9.81
C ALA A 232 7.93 1.07 9.85
N PHE A 233 8.67 2.15 9.59
CA PHE A 233 10.10 2.10 9.34
C PHE A 233 10.96 2.71 10.45
N GLY A 234 10.35 3.44 11.43
CA GLY A 234 11.05 4.06 12.55
C GLY A 234 12.14 5.05 12.12
N ALA A 235 13.12 5.31 12.99
CA ALA A 235 14.11 6.35 12.78
C ALA A 235 15.51 5.85 12.36
N ARG A 236 15.69 4.54 12.16
CA ARG A 236 17.04 3.97 11.94
C ARG A 236 17.36 3.83 10.45
N ARG A 237 18.27 4.63 9.95
CA ARG A 237 18.67 4.62 8.52
C ARG A 237 19.12 3.25 8.01
N LYS A 238 19.84 2.46 8.82
CA LYS A 238 20.23 1.08 8.45
C LYS A 238 19.00 0.19 8.19
N TYR A 239 17.93 0.40 8.99
CA TYR A 239 16.67 -0.32 8.79
C TYR A 239 16.00 0.12 7.47
N TRP A 240 15.96 1.42 7.17
CA TRP A 240 15.41 1.93 5.91
C TRP A 240 16.12 1.34 4.69
N GLN A 241 17.46 1.22 4.79
CA GLN A 241 18.27 0.61 3.74
C GLN A 241 17.94 -0.87 3.54
N ALA A 242 17.82 -1.63 4.62
CA ALA A 242 17.46 -3.04 4.58
C ALA A 242 16.02 -3.28 4.10
N ALA A 243 15.09 -2.37 4.42
CA ALA A 243 13.69 -2.44 4.00
C ALA A 243 13.44 -1.88 2.59
N SER A 244 14.47 -1.48 1.83
CA SER A 244 14.32 -0.86 0.51
C SER A 244 14.47 -1.87 -0.63
N PRO A 245 13.40 -2.32 -1.31
CA PRO A 245 13.49 -3.16 -2.51
C PRO A 245 14.39 -2.58 -3.60
N PHE A 246 14.39 -1.25 -3.74
CA PHE A 246 15.27 -0.52 -4.65
C PHE A 246 16.76 -0.81 -4.41
N ARG A 247 17.17 -1.02 -3.18
CA ARG A 247 18.57 -1.30 -2.81
C ARG A 247 18.96 -2.76 -3.05
N SER A 248 18.04 -3.68 -2.72
CA SER A 248 18.24 -5.12 -2.85
C SER A 248 18.19 -5.59 -4.31
N LEU A 249 17.53 -4.82 -5.19
CA LEU A 249 17.38 -5.15 -6.62
C LEU A 249 18.74 -5.44 -7.27
N ALA A 250 18.88 -6.62 -7.85
CA ALA A 250 20.12 -7.17 -8.42
C ALA A 250 19.92 -7.73 -9.84
N ALA A 251 21.02 -7.89 -10.56
CA ALA A 251 20.99 -8.59 -11.83
C ALA A 251 20.56 -10.05 -11.64
N GLY A 252 19.69 -10.55 -12.52
CA GLY A 252 19.13 -11.89 -12.43
C GLY A 252 17.79 -11.98 -11.68
N ASP A 253 17.32 -10.89 -11.07
CA ASP A 253 15.96 -10.86 -10.51
C ASP A 253 14.91 -11.11 -11.60
N ALA A 254 13.81 -11.76 -11.21
CA ALA A 254 12.68 -12.04 -12.09
C ALA A 254 12.01 -10.75 -12.58
N PRO A 255 11.31 -10.79 -13.74
CA PRO A 255 10.63 -9.63 -14.29
C PRO A 255 9.60 -8.98 -13.33
N PHE A 256 9.47 -7.65 -13.44
CA PHE A 256 8.51 -6.85 -12.69
C PHE A 256 7.51 -6.15 -13.59
N MET A 257 6.25 -6.05 -13.13
CA MET A 257 5.32 -5.02 -13.59
C MET A 257 4.91 -4.15 -12.40
N LEU A 258 5.07 -2.84 -12.57
CA LEU A 258 4.70 -1.84 -11.57
C LEU A 258 3.49 -1.07 -12.07
N VAL A 259 2.34 -1.29 -11.47
CA VAL A 259 1.12 -0.52 -11.74
C VAL A 259 1.05 0.63 -10.75
N CYS A 260 0.84 1.85 -11.25
CA CYS A 260 0.73 3.01 -10.39
C CYS A 260 -0.46 3.89 -10.74
N SER A 261 -1.05 4.52 -9.73
CA SER A 261 -2.12 5.50 -9.88
C SER A 261 -1.58 6.84 -10.38
N THR A 262 -2.09 7.36 -11.51
CA THR A 262 -1.74 8.71 -11.95
C THR A 262 -2.33 9.80 -11.04
N LEU A 263 -3.26 9.44 -10.16
CA LEU A 263 -3.81 10.32 -9.12
C LEU A 263 -2.88 10.42 -7.90
N ARG A 264 -1.84 9.57 -7.83
CA ARG A 264 -0.81 9.52 -6.79
C ARG A 264 0.58 9.63 -7.40
N ARG A 265 1.06 10.87 -7.56
CA ARG A 265 2.32 11.17 -8.26
C ARG A 265 3.54 10.46 -7.65
N GLU A 266 3.57 10.33 -6.33
CA GLU A 266 4.64 9.65 -5.58
C GLU A 266 4.76 8.18 -5.97
N SER A 267 3.64 7.46 -6.15
CA SER A 267 3.64 6.05 -6.56
C SER A 267 4.22 5.88 -7.97
N CYS A 268 3.78 6.69 -8.94
CA CYS A 268 4.30 6.60 -10.31
C CYS A 268 5.77 7.06 -10.41
N ASN A 269 6.20 8.03 -9.60
CA ASN A 269 7.58 8.43 -9.53
C ASN A 269 8.48 7.29 -9.00
N GLU A 270 8.06 6.62 -7.92
CA GLU A 270 8.80 5.49 -7.37
C GLU A 270 8.82 4.29 -8.33
N ALA A 271 7.69 3.95 -8.96
CA ALA A 271 7.63 2.91 -9.99
C ALA A 271 8.62 3.20 -11.15
N THR A 272 8.67 4.46 -11.61
CA THR A 272 9.58 4.88 -12.69
C THR A 272 11.05 4.80 -12.28
N LYS A 273 11.39 5.23 -11.04
CA LYS A 273 12.75 5.13 -10.51
C LYS A 273 13.19 3.67 -10.39
N PHE A 274 12.31 2.82 -9.86
CA PHE A 274 12.57 1.39 -9.72
C PHE A 274 12.81 0.72 -11.09
N ALA A 275 11.92 0.96 -12.06
CA ALA A 275 12.06 0.40 -13.40
C ALA A 275 13.33 0.88 -14.11
N ARG A 276 13.75 2.13 -13.91
CA ARG A 276 15.02 2.65 -14.44
C ARG A 276 16.21 1.93 -13.85
N ARG A 277 16.21 1.66 -12.54
CA ARG A 277 17.27 0.89 -11.88
C ARG A 277 17.28 -0.55 -12.36
N ALA A 278 16.10 -1.19 -12.47
CA ALA A 278 15.97 -2.55 -13.00
C ALA A 278 16.59 -2.66 -14.41
N LYS A 279 16.26 -1.72 -15.30
CA LYS A 279 16.84 -1.64 -16.64
C LYS A 279 18.37 -1.52 -16.63
N ALA A 280 18.93 -0.71 -15.72
CA ALA A 280 20.38 -0.56 -15.57
C ALA A 280 21.08 -1.86 -15.10
N LEU A 281 20.33 -2.78 -14.49
CA LEU A 281 20.76 -4.11 -14.05
C LEU A 281 20.39 -5.22 -15.04
N ALA A 282 19.90 -4.88 -16.24
CA ALA A 282 19.36 -5.81 -17.24
C ALA A 282 18.18 -6.65 -16.73
N VAL A 283 17.44 -6.16 -15.74
CA VAL A 283 16.20 -6.77 -15.24
C VAL A 283 15.01 -6.15 -15.97
N SER A 284 14.10 -6.98 -16.47
CA SER A 284 12.87 -6.53 -17.13
C SER A 284 11.92 -5.89 -16.11
N ALA A 285 11.51 -4.64 -16.33
CA ALA A 285 10.52 -3.95 -15.52
C ALA A 285 9.67 -3.03 -16.38
N GLN A 286 8.36 -3.22 -16.30
CA GLN A 286 7.36 -2.44 -17.03
C GLN A 286 6.60 -1.55 -16.03
N VAL A 287 6.34 -0.29 -16.40
CA VAL A 287 5.48 0.62 -15.63
C VAL A 287 4.18 0.80 -16.36
N LEU A 288 3.07 0.48 -15.68
CA LEU A 288 1.72 0.70 -16.15
C LEU A 288 1.08 1.81 -15.31
N GLN A 289 0.76 2.92 -15.95
CA GLN A 289 0.08 4.05 -15.32
C GLN A 289 -1.41 3.97 -15.59
N GLU A 290 -2.24 4.00 -14.53
CA GLU A 290 -3.69 3.94 -14.64
C GLU A 290 -4.35 5.13 -13.92
N PRO A 291 -5.39 5.77 -14.52
CA PRO A 291 -6.11 6.90 -13.92
C PRO A 291 -7.15 6.40 -12.88
N LEU A 292 -6.70 5.52 -11.99
CA LEU A 292 -7.50 4.86 -10.96
C LEU A 292 -7.04 5.31 -9.58
N SER A 293 -7.92 5.36 -8.59
CA SER A 293 -7.53 5.60 -7.21
C SER A 293 -6.69 4.44 -6.64
N HIS A 294 -6.03 4.68 -5.51
CA HIS A 294 -5.25 3.66 -4.81
C HIS A 294 -6.03 2.36 -4.60
N ARG A 295 -7.25 2.46 -4.09
CA ARG A 295 -8.17 1.33 -3.91
C ARG A 295 -8.55 0.68 -5.24
N GLN A 296 -8.92 1.48 -6.25
CA GLN A 296 -9.35 0.97 -7.56
C GLN A 296 -8.25 0.20 -8.30
N ILE A 297 -6.97 0.58 -8.17
CA ILE A 297 -5.84 -0.21 -8.71
C ILE A 297 -5.92 -1.66 -8.24
N ASN A 298 -6.26 -1.88 -6.98
CA ASN A 298 -6.41 -3.23 -6.45
C ASN A 298 -7.75 -3.88 -6.83
N GLU A 299 -8.87 -3.17 -6.61
CA GLU A 299 -10.21 -3.75 -6.79
C GLU A 299 -10.52 -4.09 -8.24
N GLN A 300 -10.13 -3.24 -9.19
CA GLN A 300 -10.45 -3.44 -10.61
C GLN A 300 -9.54 -4.44 -11.30
N LEU A 301 -8.41 -4.81 -10.70
CA LEU A 301 -7.56 -5.85 -11.26
C LEU A 301 -8.29 -7.20 -11.26
N GLY A 302 -8.46 -7.78 -12.45
CA GLY A 302 -9.23 -8.99 -12.68
C GLY A 302 -10.62 -8.72 -13.29
N THR A 303 -11.10 -7.46 -13.31
CA THR A 303 -12.29 -7.11 -14.10
C THR A 303 -11.95 -7.07 -15.58
N ALA A 304 -12.93 -7.33 -16.45
CA ALA A 304 -12.75 -7.21 -17.90
C ALA A 304 -12.40 -5.76 -18.29
N GLY A 305 -11.36 -5.58 -19.09
CA GLY A 305 -10.95 -4.26 -19.61
C GLY A 305 -9.44 -4.13 -19.81
N ALA A 306 -9.05 -3.04 -20.42
CA ALA A 306 -7.68 -2.79 -20.87
C ALA A 306 -6.62 -2.89 -19.76
N TYR A 307 -6.97 -2.55 -18.52
CA TYR A 307 -6.07 -2.68 -17.37
C TYR A 307 -5.70 -4.15 -17.13
N THR A 308 -6.70 -5.01 -16.98
CA THR A 308 -6.48 -6.46 -16.79
C THR A 308 -5.81 -7.10 -18.00
N ASP A 309 -6.18 -6.69 -19.22
CA ASP A 309 -5.59 -7.23 -20.47
C ASP A 309 -4.08 -6.94 -20.55
N LYS A 310 -3.64 -5.74 -20.11
CA LYS A 310 -2.20 -5.40 -20.05
C LYS A 310 -1.46 -6.23 -19.01
N VAL A 311 -2.10 -6.52 -17.86
CA VAL A 311 -1.53 -7.40 -16.82
C VAL A 311 -1.46 -8.84 -17.34
N ASP A 312 -2.51 -9.33 -18.01
CA ASP A 312 -2.50 -10.66 -18.63
C ASP A 312 -1.42 -10.77 -19.72
N ALA A 313 -1.21 -9.73 -20.52
CA ALA A 313 -0.11 -9.68 -21.48
C ALA A 313 1.25 -9.80 -20.80
N PHE A 314 1.48 -9.09 -19.70
CA PHE A 314 2.71 -9.24 -18.91
C PHE A 314 2.87 -10.66 -18.35
N LEU A 315 1.84 -11.22 -17.73
CA LEU A 315 1.86 -12.60 -17.22
C LEU A 315 2.22 -13.59 -18.33
N GLY A 316 1.67 -13.38 -19.53
CA GLY A 316 1.97 -14.21 -20.71
C GLY A 316 3.41 -14.11 -21.21
N THR A 317 4.18 -13.09 -20.84
CA THR A 317 5.61 -12.99 -21.18
C THR A 317 6.52 -13.80 -20.24
N LEU A 318 6.02 -14.18 -19.07
CA LEU A 318 6.82 -14.84 -18.03
C LEU A 318 7.06 -16.31 -18.32
N ASP A 319 6.05 -17.01 -18.86
CA ASP A 319 6.12 -18.43 -19.17
C ASP A 319 5.08 -18.80 -20.23
N TYR A 320 5.41 -19.77 -21.10
CA TYR A 320 4.51 -20.24 -22.16
C TYR A 320 3.20 -20.83 -21.64
N SER A 321 3.23 -21.50 -20.49
CA SER A 321 2.01 -22.09 -19.89
C SER A 321 1.05 -21.04 -19.39
N LEU A 322 1.57 -19.92 -18.82
CA LEU A 322 0.77 -18.76 -18.44
C LEU A 322 0.12 -18.12 -19.67
N ALA A 323 0.90 -17.91 -20.74
CA ALA A 323 0.38 -17.37 -21.99
C ALA A 323 -0.73 -18.27 -22.59
N ARG A 324 -0.59 -19.59 -22.50
CA ARG A 324 -1.61 -20.55 -22.98
C ARG A 324 -2.86 -20.50 -22.11
N ALA A 325 -2.71 -20.47 -20.80
CA ALA A 325 -3.82 -20.43 -19.84
C ALA A 325 -4.69 -19.17 -20.02
N LEU A 326 -4.07 -18.02 -20.29
CA LEU A 326 -4.74 -16.73 -20.47
C LEU A 326 -5.48 -16.58 -21.81
N ARG A 327 -5.21 -17.44 -22.80
CA ARG A 327 -5.91 -17.44 -24.11
C ARG A 327 -7.19 -18.29 -24.13
N ASN A 328 -7.39 -19.14 -23.13
CA ASN A 328 -8.55 -20.03 -23.00
C ASN A 328 -9.64 -19.39 -22.11
#